data_ffa5a384e428a7f0d05c1d2c2fb8a545
#
_entry.id   ffa5a384e428a7f0d05c1d2c2fb8a545
#
_cell.length_a   1.000
_cell.length_b   1.000
_cell.length_c   1.000
_cell.angle_alpha   90.00
_cell.angle_beta   90.00
_cell.angle_gamma   90.00
#
_symmetry.space_group_name_H-M   'P 1'
#
loop_
_entity.id
_entity.type
_entity.pdbx_description
1 polymer ?
#
loop_
_entity_poly.entity_id
_entity_poly.type
_entity_poly.pdbx_seq_one_letter_code
_entity_poly.pdbx_strand_id
1 'polypeptide(L)'
;MKRLLLTLVTLASTFTVSASHLIGGDLSYQYVSTTGATSTYKVLLTLYNDPTGASMPTTNTVTVTGGGATFSVQVSLVKPGYSVANVGGGLCSNGAALVQVHEYAGTATFNSSANYTFSWSVCCRPNGASTLVNSASQQIYLEAKLNLASGLRPHNNAVKWAPMGTLSGAVHQLHQQNLATQEIDGDSTALVLRPALSAAGTSVVYATGYSATNPFDCSPSHPLTLDPTTGVLTFKPSTTIQSTIAFRADDYVYDSTNGAWFRIGYSMREVPVYITTGGGGTIPVDSATSVNPGILDLYLHNKVFQGSITDGLNEFEWTQSGVSSGYASQLSANWDTAVMADVLSLSLPNAVSGMGKLIVYTASDSSTAIGRCGKALAADTHTVHLPFVGAIMVGSTTPTWMSTSTYQLSSTAMIDSVTWLLSGGTWISYPATLS
;
A
#
# COMPACT_ATOMS: atom_id res chain seq x y z
N MET A 1 63.13 17.25 -8.75
CA MET A 1 62.36 16.20 -8.07
C MET A 1 61.35 16.74 -7.05
N LYS A 2 61.66 17.71 -6.17
CA LYS A 2 60.67 18.24 -5.19
C LYS A 2 59.45 18.95 -5.79
N ARG A 3 59.59 19.61 -6.96
CA ARG A 3 58.44 20.28 -7.63
C ARG A 3 57.51 19.30 -8.35
N LEU A 4 58.00 18.14 -8.80
CA LEU A 4 57.20 17.11 -9.45
C LEU A 4 56.32 16.34 -8.44
N LEU A 5 56.83 16.18 -7.20
CA LEU A 5 56.07 15.51 -6.13
C LEU A 5 54.92 16.36 -5.60
N LEU A 6 55.08 17.71 -5.61
CA LEU A 6 54.02 18.62 -5.17
C LEU A 6 52.83 18.67 -6.17
N THR A 7 53.10 18.54 -7.47
CA THR A 7 52.08 18.53 -8.52
C THR A 7 51.31 17.20 -8.53
N LEU A 8 51.93 16.10 -8.14
CA LEU A 8 51.24 14.80 -8.06
C LEU A 8 50.31 14.70 -6.84
N VAL A 9 50.66 15.37 -5.73
CA VAL A 9 49.81 15.41 -4.51
C VAL A 9 48.57 16.30 -4.71
N THR A 10 48.66 17.38 -5.50
CA THR A 10 47.53 18.25 -5.78
C THR A 10 46.55 17.66 -6.81
N LEU A 11 46.95 16.68 -7.62
CA LEU A 11 46.06 16.01 -8.57
C LEU A 11 45.27 14.86 -7.94
N ALA A 12 45.68 14.38 -6.75
CA ALA A 12 45.03 13.28 -6.02
C ALA A 12 43.87 13.73 -5.12
N SER A 13 43.59 15.05 -5.02
CA SER A 13 42.64 15.60 -4.04
C SER A 13 41.27 16.02 -4.58
N THR A 14 40.88 15.60 -5.77
CA THR A 14 39.58 16.01 -6.36
C THR A 14 38.61 14.87 -6.69
N PHE A 15 38.79 13.69 -6.11
CA PHE A 15 37.73 12.73 -6.12
C PHE A 15 36.81 12.98 -4.90
N THR A 16 35.96 13.99 -4.98
CA THR A 16 34.76 14.03 -4.12
C THR A 16 33.90 12.85 -4.53
N VAL A 17 33.97 11.76 -3.79
CA VAL A 17 32.97 10.70 -3.87
C VAL A 17 31.67 11.35 -3.38
N SER A 18 30.87 11.86 -4.29
CA SER A 18 29.49 12.25 -4.02
C SER A 18 28.76 10.95 -3.72
N ALA A 19 28.58 10.63 -2.45
CA ALA A 19 27.72 9.55 -2.05
C ALA A 19 26.32 9.87 -2.60
N SER A 20 25.86 9.12 -3.58
CA SER A 20 24.51 9.24 -4.10
C SER A 20 23.54 8.83 -2.99
N HIS A 21 22.70 9.77 -2.54
CA HIS A 21 21.63 9.51 -1.60
C HIS A 21 20.32 9.14 -2.33
N LEU A 22 20.43 8.86 -3.62
CA LEU A 22 19.35 8.33 -4.40
C LEU A 22 19.14 6.85 -4.06
N ILE A 23 17.92 6.51 -3.69
CA ILE A 23 17.58 5.19 -3.17
C ILE A 23 16.70 4.37 -4.10
N GLY A 24 16.16 4.98 -5.17
CA GLY A 24 15.31 4.31 -6.15
C GLY A 24 14.56 5.29 -7.04
N GLY A 25 13.60 4.79 -7.79
CA GLY A 25 12.76 5.59 -8.66
C GLY A 25 11.90 4.76 -9.60
N ASP A 26 11.17 5.46 -10.47
CA ASP A 26 10.44 4.86 -11.60
C ASP A 26 10.56 5.73 -12.86
N LEU A 27 10.42 5.08 -14.00
CA LEU A 27 10.44 5.72 -15.32
C LEU A 27 9.22 5.26 -16.11
N SER A 28 8.47 6.22 -16.64
CA SER A 28 7.25 5.98 -17.41
C SER A 28 7.08 7.02 -18.51
N TYR A 29 6.07 6.84 -19.34
CA TYR A 29 5.72 7.76 -20.42
C TYR A 29 4.20 7.92 -20.53
N GLN A 30 3.77 9.05 -21.05
CA GLN A 30 2.36 9.35 -21.28
C GLN A 30 2.17 9.98 -22.68
N TYR A 31 1.22 9.47 -23.44
CA TYR A 31 0.85 10.02 -24.73
C TYR A 31 0.26 11.43 -24.58
N VAL A 32 0.63 12.31 -25.50
CA VAL A 32 0.13 13.70 -25.55
C VAL A 32 -0.68 13.92 -26.82
N SER A 33 -0.07 13.68 -27.99
CA SER A 33 -0.72 13.93 -29.27
C SER A 33 0.01 13.24 -30.41
N THR A 34 -0.66 13.09 -31.57
CA THR A 34 -0.06 12.67 -32.84
C THR A 34 -0.32 13.71 -33.89
N THR A 35 0.71 14.07 -34.67
CA THR A 35 0.63 14.95 -35.81
C THR A 35 1.34 14.31 -37.00
N GLY A 36 0.59 13.92 -38.02
CA GLY A 36 1.11 13.18 -39.15
C GLY A 36 1.73 11.83 -38.73
N ALA A 37 2.98 11.61 -39.08
CA ALA A 37 3.71 10.39 -38.75
C ALA A 37 4.47 10.44 -37.40
N THR A 38 4.28 11.49 -36.60
CA THR A 38 5.00 11.66 -35.32
C THR A 38 4.04 11.74 -34.16
N SER A 39 4.42 11.10 -33.07
CA SER A 39 3.73 11.16 -31.77
C SER A 39 4.59 11.87 -30.74
N THR A 40 3.94 12.71 -29.95
CA THR A 40 4.55 13.41 -28.80
C THR A 40 4.16 12.70 -27.51
N TYR A 41 5.15 12.44 -26.70
CA TYR A 41 5.01 11.81 -25.38
C TYR A 41 5.62 12.67 -24.29
N LYS A 42 4.97 12.68 -23.14
CA LYS A 42 5.53 13.18 -21.89
C LYS A 42 6.35 12.04 -21.26
N VAL A 43 7.62 12.31 -20.99
CA VAL A 43 8.52 11.41 -20.29
C VAL A 43 8.49 11.78 -18.82
N LEU A 44 8.22 10.81 -17.96
CA LEU A 44 8.05 10.99 -16.51
C LEU A 44 9.12 10.18 -15.78
N LEU A 45 9.91 10.87 -14.97
CA LEU A 45 10.92 10.26 -14.11
C LEU A 45 10.62 10.64 -12.67
N THR A 46 10.39 9.65 -11.81
CA THR A 46 10.24 9.84 -10.38
C THR A 46 11.46 9.30 -9.67
N LEU A 47 12.08 10.09 -8.81
CA LEU A 47 13.28 9.70 -8.06
C LEU A 47 13.02 9.77 -6.57
N TYR A 48 13.53 8.79 -5.84
CA TYR A 48 13.43 8.65 -4.40
C TYR A 48 14.77 8.97 -3.75
N ASN A 49 14.77 9.94 -2.86
CA ASN A 49 15.98 10.50 -2.23
C ASN A 49 15.90 10.43 -0.71
N ASP A 50 17.03 10.12 -0.08
CA ASP A 50 17.23 10.34 1.35
C ASP A 50 17.39 11.86 1.59
N PRO A 51 16.51 12.51 2.39
CA PRO A 51 16.57 13.94 2.62
C PRO A 51 17.82 14.42 3.37
N THR A 52 18.54 13.51 4.02
CA THR A 52 19.80 13.84 4.70
C THR A 52 20.98 13.94 3.74
N GLY A 53 20.74 13.61 2.46
CA GLY A 53 21.74 13.57 1.43
C GLY A 53 21.88 14.83 0.60
N ALA A 54 22.60 14.70 -0.53
CA ALA A 54 22.77 15.79 -1.49
C ALA A 54 21.43 16.21 -2.10
N SER A 55 21.30 17.50 -2.37
CA SER A 55 20.12 18.03 -3.06
C SER A 55 19.99 17.44 -4.47
N MET A 56 18.77 17.13 -4.86
CA MET A 56 18.48 16.59 -6.20
C MET A 56 18.62 17.69 -7.28
N PRO A 57 19.15 17.33 -8.45
CA PRO A 57 19.30 18.29 -9.54
C PRO A 57 17.92 18.77 -10.05
N THR A 58 17.87 20.00 -10.58
CA THR A 58 16.66 20.56 -11.17
C THR A 58 16.30 19.96 -12.52
N THR A 59 17.26 19.30 -13.18
CA THR A 59 17.08 18.62 -14.46
C THR A 59 17.78 17.27 -14.46
N ASN A 60 17.20 16.32 -15.18
CA ASN A 60 17.80 15.03 -15.48
C ASN A 60 17.75 14.76 -16.99
N THR A 61 18.52 13.80 -17.46
CA THR A 61 18.52 13.39 -18.86
C THR A 61 18.04 11.96 -18.99
N VAL A 62 16.97 11.75 -19.76
CA VAL A 62 16.47 10.43 -20.16
C VAL A 62 16.94 10.17 -21.57
N THR A 63 17.56 9.03 -21.82
CA THR A 63 17.94 8.57 -23.17
C THR A 63 16.77 7.82 -23.79
N VAL A 64 16.43 8.15 -25.04
CA VAL A 64 15.43 7.44 -25.82
C VAL A 64 16.09 6.79 -27.02
N THR A 65 15.96 5.47 -27.13
CA THR A 65 16.53 4.67 -28.23
C THR A 65 15.41 3.94 -28.96
N GLY A 66 15.36 4.08 -30.28
CA GLY A 66 14.33 3.44 -31.12
C GLY A 66 14.17 4.14 -32.45
N GLY A 67 13.41 3.54 -33.38
CA GLY A 67 13.18 4.11 -34.70
C GLY A 67 14.47 4.38 -35.53
N GLY A 68 15.56 3.65 -35.24
CA GLY A 68 16.86 3.82 -35.86
C GLY A 68 17.70 4.99 -35.28
N ALA A 69 17.30 5.60 -34.18
CA ALA A 69 18.00 6.72 -33.56
C ALA A 69 18.15 6.56 -32.03
N THR A 70 19.11 7.30 -31.48
CA THR A 70 19.24 7.52 -30.03
C THR A 70 19.35 9.01 -29.77
N PHE A 71 18.56 9.53 -28.86
CA PHE A 71 18.56 10.96 -28.51
C PHE A 71 18.29 11.15 -27.02
N SER A 72 18.60 12.33 -26.52
CA SER A 72 18.42 12.70 -25.12
C SER A 72 17.21 13.60 -24.95
N VAL A 73 16.44 13.35 -23.91
CA VAL A 73 15.32 14.18 -23.46
C VAL A 73 15.68 14.77 -22.11
N GLN A 74 15.71 16.10 -22.03
CA GLN A 74 15.82 16.77 -20.75
C GLN A 74 14.46 16.74 -20.04
N VAL A 75 14.45 16.20 -18.82
CA VAL A 75 13.31 16.23 -17.91
C VAL A 75 13.60 17.21 -16.77
N SER A 76 12.70 18.16 -16.58
CA SER A 76 12.83 19.20 -15.53
C SER A 76 11.98 18.85 -14.33
N LEU A 77 12.43 19.28 -13.17
CA LEU A 77 11.71 19.11 -11.90
C LEU A 77 10.37 19.85 -11.96
N VAL A 78 9.27 19.12 -11.93
CA VAL A 78 7.90 19.68 -12.00
C VAL A 78 7.24 19.68 -10.62
N LYS A 79 7.74 18.85 -9.70
CA LYS A 79 7.30 18.82 -8.32
C LYS A 79 8.51 18.62 -7.42
N PRO A 80 8.88 19.64 -6.62
CA PRO A 80 10.00 19.55 -5.70
C PRO A 80 9.72 18.52 -4.62
N GLY A 81 10.80 18.02 -4.00
CA GLY A 81 10.76 16.95 -3.03
C GLY A 81 9.69 17.11 -1.96
N TYR A 82 8.76 16.20 -1.95
CA TYR A 82 7.76 16.07 -0.91
C TYR A 82 7.96 14.73 -0.20
N SER A 83 7.73 14.76 1.12
CA SER A 83 7.85 13.53 1.92
C SER A 83 6.68 12.61 1.62
N VAL A 84 6.99 11.38 1.26
CA VAL A 84 6.00 10.30 1.27
C VAL A 84 6.15 9.57 2.59
N ALA A 85 5.04 9.34 3.25
CA ALA A 85 5.05 8.36 4.34
C ALA A 85 5.54 7.03 3.75
N ASN A 86 6.58 6.45 4.34
CA ASN A 86 7.06 5.14 3.93
C ASN A 86 5.90 4.15 3.99
N VAL A 87 5.51 3.66 2.84
CA VAL A 87 4.50 2.63 2.76
C VAL A 87 5.15 1.37 3.32
N GLY A 88 4.75 1.00 4.53
CA GLY A 88 5.26 -0.19 5.22
C GLY A 88 6.10 0.05 6.46
N GLY A 89 6.52 1.26 6.84
CA GLY A 89 7.30 1.31 8.06
C GLY A 89 8.19 2.48 8.40
N GLY A 90 8.08 3.59 7.73
CA GLY A 90 8.82 4.79 8.13
C GLY A 90 8.48 5.35 9.50
N LEU A 91 7.40 4.85 10.11
CA LEU A 91 7.03 5.12 11.51
C LEU A 91 7.53 4.05 12.48
N CYS A 92 8.27 3.04 12.00
CA CYS A 92 8.62 1.84 12.77
C CYS A 92 9.99 1.87 13.39
N SER A 93 10.84 2.76 12.99
CA SER A 93 12.10 3.02 13.65
C SER A 93 12.02 4.36 14.37
N ASN A 94 12.60 4.45 15.56
CA ASN A 94 12.93 5.73 16.21
C ASN A 94 13.95 6.48 15.33
N GLY A 95 13.52 7.04 14.20
CA GLY A 95 14.35 7.62 13.15
C GLY A 95 13.95 7.11 11.78
N ALA A 96 12.66 7.24 11.42
CA ALA A 96 12.18 6.97 10.07
C ALA A 96 13.01 7.75 9.06
N ALA A 97 13.71 7.05 8.17
CA ALA A 97 14.28 7.68 7.00
C ALA A 97 13.13 8.26 6.18
N LEU A 98 12.93 9.55 6.26
CA LEU A 98 12.00 10.27 5.42
C LEU A 98 12.49 10.10 3.99
N VAL A 99 11.65 9.63 3.09
CA VAL A 99 11.96 9.61 1.67
C VAL A 99 11.32 10.81 1.01
N GLN A 100 12.11 11.57 0.30
CA GLN A 100 11.63 12.63 -0.58
C GLN A 100 11.44 12.09 -1.98
N VAL A 101 10.29 12.42 -2.56
CA VAL A 101 9.95 12.10 -3.95
C VAL A 101 10.11 13.34 -4.81
N HIS A 102 10.87 13.21 -5.90
CA HIS A 102 11.10 14.26 -6.87
C HIS A 102 10.54 13.82 -8.22
N GLU A 103 9.58 14.56 -8.74
CA GLU A 103 8.95 14.26 -10.03
C GLU A 103 9.50 15.17 -11.11
N TYR A 104 10.00 14.57 -12.20
CA TYR A 104 10.53 15.24 -13.37
C TYR A 104 9.70 14.92 -14.59
N ALA A 105 9.57 15.89 -15.49
CA ALA A 105 8.88 15.71 -16.75
C ALA A 105 9.59 16.43 -17.88
N GLY A 106 9.54 15.83 -19.06
CA GLY A 106 10.00 16.39 -20.33
C GLY A 106 9.13 15.88 -21.45
N THR A 107 9.36 16.38 -22.66
CA THR A 107 8.59 15.98 -23.84
C THR A 107 9.51 15.43 -24.90
N ALA A 108 9.11 14.35 -25.56
CA ALA A 108 9.78 13.74 -26.69
C ALA A 108 8.81 13.57 -27.85
N THR A 109 9.26 13.86 -29.07
CA THR A 109 8.49 13.64 -30.31
C THR A 109 9.28 12.72 -31.22
N PHE A 110 8.64 11.65 -31.69
CA PHE A 110 9.29 10.62 -32.50
C PHE A 110 8.26 9.92 -33.42
N ASN A 111 8.74 9.04 -34.29
CA ASN A 111 7.91 8.31 -35.25
C ASN A 111 6.86 7.45 -34.54
N SER A 112 5.59 7.59 -34.93
CA SER A 112 4.45 6.88 -34.32
C SER A 112 4.35 5.39 -34.66
N SER A 113 5.22 4.85 -35.53
CA SER A 113 5.20 3.43 -35.96
C SER A 113 6.46 2.65 -35.59
N ALA A 114 7.25 3.13 -34.64
CA ALA A 114 8.47 2.45 -34.20
C ALA A 114 8.40 2.10 -32.69
N ASN A 115 9.31 1.24 -32.27
CA ASN A 115 9.46 0.86 -30.86
C ASN A 115 10.53 1.74 -30.21
N TYR A 116 10.31 2.09 -28.93
CA TYR A 116 11.21 2.95 -28.16
C TYR A 116 11.51 2.38 -26.79
N THR A 117 12.74 2.57 -26.35
CA THR A 117 13.19 2.35 -24.98
C THR A 117 13.60 3.69 -24.39
N PHE A 118 12.97 4.06 -23.31
CA PHE A 118 13.37 5.18 -22.45
C PHE A 118 14.26 4.62 -21.35
N SER A 119 15.39 5.25 -21.08
CA SER A 119 16.30 4.80 -20.03
C SER A 119 16.92 5.96 -19.27
N TRP A 120 17.14 5.73 -18.00
CA TRP A 120 17.83 6.66 -17.11
C TRP A 120 18.74 5.89 -16.18
N SER A 121 19.90 6.44 -15.89
CA SER A 121 20.85 5.80 -14.99
C SER A 121 21.66 6.80 -14.20
N VAL A 122 22.09 6.39 -13.01
CA VAL A 122 23.02 7.14 -12.16
C VAL A 122 23.91 6.18 -11.37
N CYS A 123 25.16 6.56 -11.16
CA CYS A 123 26.01 5.90 -10.17
C CYS A 123 25.79 6.58 -8.81
N CYS A 124 25.69 5.89 -7.75
CA CYS A 124 25.65 4.45 -7.50
C CYS A 124 24.59 4.23 -6.43
N ARG A 125 24.17 2.96 -6.22
CA ARG A 125 23.25 2.62 -5.13
C ARG A 125 23.85 2.97 -3.77
N PRO A 126 23.01 3.18 -2.75
CA PRO A 126 23.48 3.35 -1.39
C PRO A 126 24.33 2.15 -0.94
N ASN A 127 25.34 2.43 -0.12
CA ASN A 127 26.05 1.38 0.57
C ASN A 127 25.14 0.80 1.65
N GLY A 128 25.06 -0.53 1.74
CA GLY A 128 24.27 -1.20 2.78
C GLY A 128 23.21 -2.15 2.28
N ALA A 129 22.90 -2.20 0.97
CA ALA A 129 22.06 -3.27 0.43
C ALA A 129 22.82 -4.60 0.49
N SER A 130 22.71 -5.29 1.65
CA SER A 130 23.48 -6.47 1.99
C SER A 130 23.18 -7.70 1.11
N THR A 131 22.09 -7.66 0.36
CA THR A 131 21.70 -8.68 -0.61
C THR A 131 22.31 -8.49 -1.99
N LEU A 132 23.07 -7.42 -2.18
CA LEU A 132 23.82 -7.14 -3.41
C LEU A 132 25.31 -7.19 -3.16
N VAL A 133 26.06 -7.72 -4.12
CA VAL A 133 27.53 -7.69 -4.07
C VAL A 133 28.01 -6.27 -4.38
N ASN A 134 28.72 -5.64 -3.43
CA ASN A 134 29.26 -4.28 -3.59
C ASN A 134 28.22 -3.27 -4.12
N SER A 135 27.09 -3.14 -3.44
CA SER A 135 25.95 -2.28 -3.87
C SER A 135 26.41 -0.86 -4.25
N ALA A 136 27.32 -0.27 -3.49
CA ALA A 136 27.87 1.06 -3.73
C ALA A 136 28.68 1.21 -5.04
N SER A 137 28.95 0.12 -5.76
CA SER A 137 29.60 0.14 -7.08
C SER A 137 28.62 -0.15 -8.22
N GLN A 138 27.36 -0.43 -7.92
CA GLN A 138 26.36 -0.78 -8.92
C GLN A 138 25.46 0.42 -9.22
N GLN A 139 25.27 0.71 -10.50
CA GLN A 139 24.40 1.80 -10.95
C GLN A 139 22.93 1.47 -10.70
N ILE A 140 22.10 2.49 -10.48
CA ILE A 140 20.66 2.42 -10.65
C ILE A 140 20.37 2.65 -12.13
N TYR A 141 19.65 1.74 -12.76
CA TYR A 141 19.20 1.86 -14.15
C TYR A 141 17.71 1.57 -14.22
N LEU A 142 16.96 2.55 -14.74
CA LEU A 142 15.52 2.46 -14.94
C LEU A 142 15.22 2.47 -16.42
N GLU A 143 14.24 1.66 -16.84
CA GLU A 143 13.78 1.67 -18.21
C GLU A 143 12.26 1.56 -18.35
N ALA A 144 11.75 2.10 -19.45
CA ALA A 144 10.38 1.89 -19.90
C ALA A 144 10.40 1.60 -21.40
N LYS A 145 9.48 0.78 -21.89
CA LYS A 145 9.38 0.45 -23.33
C LYS A 145 8.00 0.77 -23.87
N LEU A 146 7.99 1.27 -25.09
CA LEU A 146 6.83 1.57 -25.90
C LEU A 146 6.93 0.84 -27.23
N ASN A 147 5.97 -0.05 -27.53
CA ASN A 147 5.98 -0.93 -28.70
C ASN A 147 4.85 -0.52 -29.67
N LEU A 148 5.08 0.46 -30.52
CA LEU A 148 4.12 0.93 -31.54
C LEU A 148 4.25 0.20 -32.90
N ALA A 149 5.39 -0.45 -33.17
CA ALA A 149 5.62 -1.11 -34.44
C ALA A 149 4.67 -2.28 -34.73
N SER A 150 3.98 -2.80 -33.71
CA SER A 150 2.95 -3.84 -33.91
C SER A 150 1.71 -3.34 -34.63
N GLY A 151 1.43 -2.04 -34.60
CA GLY A 151 0.22 -1.43 -35.15
C GLY A 151 -1.07 -1.78 -34.38
N LEU A 152 -0.99 -2.54 -33.29
CA LEU A 152 -2.16 -2.96 -32.49
C LEU A 152 -2.79 -1.81 -31.73
N ARG A 153 -2.00 -0.78 -31.41
CA ARG A 153 -2.44 0.47 -30.81
C ARG A 153 -1.78 1.64 -31.53
N PRO A 154 -2.50 2.76 -31.78
CA PRO A 154 -1.92 3.97 -32.34
C PRO A 154 -1.04 4.73 -31.34
N HIS A 155 -1.29 4.53 -30.06
CA HIS A 155 -0.54 5.07 -28.92
C HIS A 155 -0.76 4.19 -27.70
N ASN A 156 0.09 4.34 -26.69
CA ASN A 156 -0.02 3.67 -25.40
C ASN A 156 0.52 4.60 -24.30
N ASN A 157 -0.11 4.59 -23.14
CA ASN A 157 0.44 5.17 -21.92
C ASN A 157 1.07 4.05 -21.08
N ALA A 158 2.19 4.30 -20.45
CA ALA A 158 2.72 3.35 -19.49
C ALA A 158 1.85 3.36 -18.22
N VAL A 159 1.76 2.23 -17.56
CA VAL A 159 1.14 2.14 -16.24
C VAL A 159 1.72 3.19 -15.31
N LYS A 160 0.85 3.96 -14.70
CA LYS A 160 1.22 4.98 -13.73
C LYS A 160 1.39 4.34 -12.35
N TRP A 161 2.54 4.59 -11.74
CA TRP A 161 2.82 4.18 -10.38
C TRP A 161 2.36 5.25 -9.38
N ALA A 162 1.73 4.84 -8.28
CA ALA A 162 1.57 5.75 -7.14
C ALA A 162 2.93 5.96 -6.47
N PRO A 163 3.23 7.17 -5.95
CA PRO A 163 4.48 7.43 -5.25
C PRO A 163 4.67 6.47 -4.08
N MET A 164 5.82 5.81 -4.04
CA MET A 164 6.19 4.88 -2.98
C MET A 164 7.68 5.05 -2.68
N GLY A 165 8.01 5.53 -1.48
CA GLY A 165 9.40 5.81 -1.14
C GLY A 165 10.24 4.57 -0.86
N THR A 166 9.79 3.67 0.01
CA THR A 166 10.49 2.46 0.41
C THR A 166 9.52 1.33 0.69
N LEU A 167 9.98 0.10 0.52
CA LEU A 167 9.33 -1.06 1.07
C LEU A 167 9.95 -1.36 2.43
N SER A 168 9.16 -1.36 3.49
CA SER A 168 9.67 -1.65 4.82
C SER A 168 8.74 -2.58 5.59
N GLY A 169 9.31 -3.31 6.53
CA GLY A 169 8.61 -4.27 7.34
C GLY A 169 9.35 -4.60 8.62
N ALA A 170 8.67 -5.32 9.49
CA ALA A 170 9.26 -5.88 10.69
C ALA A 170 9.42 -7.39 10.55
N VAL A 171 10.51 -7.95 11.12
CA VAL A 171 10.76 -9.40 11.11
C VAL A 171 9.62 -10.16 11.77
N HIS A 172 9.37 -11.37 11.28
CA HIS A 172 8.37 -12.32 11.79
C HIS A 172 6.91 -11.85 11.67
N GLN A 173 6.64 -10.79 10.89
CA GLN A 173 5.30 -10.27 10.70
C GLN A 173 4.88 -10.36 9.26
N LEU A 174 3.60 -10.70 9.06
CA LEU A 174 3.00 -10.72 7.73
C LEU A 174 2.77 -9.28 7.28
N HIS A 175 3.25 -8.95 6.08
CA HIS A 175 3.05 -7.66 5.44
C HIS A 175 2.32 -7.84 4.14
N GLN A 176 1.37 -6.95 3.89
CA GLN A 176 0.69 -6.80 2.60
C GLN A 176 0.83 -5.36 2.14
N GLN A 177 1.25 -5.19 0.91
CA GLN A 177 1.49 -3.89 0.30
C GLN A 177 0.90 -3.86 -1.09
N ASN A 178 -0.07 -2.99 -1.33
CA ASN A 178 -0.54 -2.72 -2.69
C ASN A 178 0.43 -1.75 -3.38
N LEU A 179 0.92 -2.12 -4.55
CA LEU A 179 1.83 -1.27 -5.34
C LEU A 179 1.11 -0.08 -6.01
N ALA A 180 -0.21 -0.03 -5.93
CA ALA A 180 -1.07 1.07 -6.36
C ALA A 180 -0.71 1.58 -7.77
N THR A 181 -0.90 0.74 -8.76
CA THR A 181 -0.76 1.11 -10.18
C THR A 181 -2.09 1.54 -10.77
N GLN A 182 -2.03 2.44 -11.75
CA GLN A 182 -3.19 2.88 -12.52
C GLN A 182 -2.90 2.73 -14.01
N GLU A 183 -3.73 1.96 -14.68
CA GLU A 183 -3.80 1.89 -16.12
C GLU A 183 -4.87 2.89 -16.62
N ILE A 184 -4.62 3.61 -17.72
CA ILE A 184 -5.49 4.69 -18.21
C ILE A 184 -6.02 4.50 -19.62
N ASP A 185 -5.49 3.55 -20.37
CA ASP A 185 -5.92 3.26 -21.75
C ASP A 185 -6.99 2.16 -21.85
N GLY A 186 -7.29 1.49 -20.73
CA GLY A 186 -8.16 0.31 -20.67
C GLY A 186 -7.48 -0.97 -21.15
N ASP A 187 -6.14 -1.00 -21.11
CA ASP A 187 -5.33 -2.14 -21.46
C ASP A 187 -5.25 -3.15 -20.29
N SER A 188 -4.89 -4.38 -20.57
CA SER A 188 -4.66 -5.38 -19.53
C SER A 188 -3.24 -5.21 -18.97
N THR A 189 -3.11 -5.20 -17.65
CA THR A 189 -1.83 -5.02 -16.99
C THR A 189 -1.42 -6.24 -16.19
N ALA A 190 -0.10 -6.49 -16.14
CA ALA A 190 0.47 -7.49 -15.26
C ALA A 190 1.71 -6.95 -14.54
N LEU A 191 1.69 -7.04 -13.21
CA LEU A 191 2.84 -6.66 -12.39
C LEU A 191 3.72 -7.88 -12.15
N VAL A 192 5.03 -7.70 -12.34
CA VAL A 192 6.00 -8.78 -12.16
C VAL A 192 7.24 -8.30 -11.40
N LEU A 193 7.77 -9.18 -10.56
CA LEU A 193 9.09 -9.00 -9.96
C LEU A 193 10.16 -9.15 -11.04
N ARG A 194 11.14 -8.25 -11.06
CA ARG A 194 12.25 -8.28 -12.00
C ARG A 194 13.57 -8.01 -11.28
N PRO A 195 14.70 -8.47 -11.86
CA PRO A 195 15.99 -8.01 -11.36
C PRO A 195 16.08 -6.49 -11.43
N ALA A 196 16.60 -5.87 -10.39
CA ALA A 196 17.09 -4.50 -10.48
C ALA A 196 18.22 -4.47 -11.53
N LEU A 197 18.32 -3.36 -12.29
CA LEU A 197 19.27 -3.26 -13.39
C LEU A 197 20.43 -2.32 -13.04
N SER A 198 21.63 -2.69 -13.47
CA SER A 198 22.83 -1.84 -13.39
C SER A 198 23.18 -1.19 -14.74
N ALA A 199 22.67 -1.73 -15.84
CA ALA A 199 22.75 -1.17 -17.20
C ALA A 199 21.68 -1.81 -18.08
N ALA A 200 21.54 -1.36 -19.31
CA ALA A 200 20.62 -1.95 -20.29
C ALA A 200 20.86 -3.47 -20.40
N GLY A 201 19.83 -4.26 -20.08
CA GLY A 201 19.87 -5.72 -20.10
C GLY A 201 20.83 -6.36 -19.09
N THR A 202 21.44 -5.59 -18.20
CA THR A 202 22.38 -6.09 -17.18
C THR A 202 21.77 -5.98 -15.80
N SER A 203 21.53 -7.13 -15.17
CA SER A 203 21.04 -7.19 -13.79
C SER A 203 22.13 -6.80 -12.80
N VAL A 204 21.72 -6.31 -11.63
CA VAL A 204 22.59 -6.21 -10.47
C VAL A 204 23.14 -7.60 -10.09
N VAL A 205 24.28 -7.59 -9.42
CA VAL A 205 24.88 -8.83 -8.89
C VAL A 205 24.32 -9.04 -7.48
N TYR A 206 23.46 -10.05 -7.35
CA TYR A 206 22.94 -10.46 -6.05
C TYR A 206 23.98 -11.26 -5.27
N ALA A 207 24.00 -11.13 -3.95
CA ALA A 207 24.77 -12.00 -3.07
C ALA A 207 24.19 -13.43 -3.08
N THR A 208 25.00 -14.40 -2.69
CA THR A 208 24.59 -15.82 -2.68
C THR A 208 23.30 -16.03 -1.87
N GLY A 209 22.32 -16.71 -2.45
CA GLY A 209 21.02 -16.99 -1.85
C GLY A 209 19.93 -15.95 -2.18
N TYR A 210 20.30 -14.82 -2.78
CA TYR A 210 19.33 -13.78 -3.17
C TYR A 210 19.13 -13.68 -4.67
N SER A 211 17.96 -13.17 -5.06
CA SER A 211 17.57 -12.99 -6.46
C SER A 211 16.46 -11.96 -6.59
N ALA A 212 16.01 -11.69 -7.80
CA ALA A 212 14.87 -10.82 -8.06
C ALA A 212 13.56 -11.27 -7.38
N THR A 213 13.36 -12.58 -7.26
CA THR A 213 12.17 -13.17 -6.62
C THR A 213 12.39 -13.56 -5.16
N ASN A 214 13.62 -13.47 -4.69
CA ASN A 214 14.00 -13.65 -3.29
C ASN A 214 14.99 -12.55 -2.89
N PRO A 215 14.58 -11.26 -2.90
CA PRO A 215 15.49 -10.13 -2.62
C PRO A 215 15.84 -9.99 -1.13
N PHE A 216 15.14 -10.70 -0.25
CA PHE A 216 15.38 -10.78 1.19
C PHE A 216 14.75 -12.04 1.77
N ASP A 217 15.23 -12.49 2.92
CA ASP A 217 14.76 -13.72 3.54
C ASP A 217 13.33 -13.59 4.08
N CYS A 218 12.48 -14.53 3.68
CA CYS A 218 11.11 -14.67 4.15
C CYS A 218 10.88 -16.02 4.83
N SER A 219 9.87 -16.07 5.69
CA SER A 219 9.37 -17.33 6.26
C SER A 219 8.90 -18.28 5.14
N PRO A 220 9.24 -19.58 5.20
CA PRO A 220 8.75 -20.56 4.23
C PRO A 220 7.23 -20.63 4.13
N SER A 221 6.50 -20.34 5.20
CA SER A 221 5.04 -20.31 5.21
C SER A 221 4.45 -19.10 4.47
N HIS A 222 5.20 -17.99 4.37
CA HIS A 222 4.79 -16.77 3.69
C HIS A 222 5.98 -16.18 2.93
N PRO A 223 6.37 -16.80 1.81
CA PRO A 223 7.42 -16.27 0.94
C PRO A 223 6.98 -14.94 0.31
N LEU A 224 7.93 -14.21 -0.26
CA LEU A 224 7.58 -13.03 -1.05
C LEU A 224 6.75 -13.45 -2.26
N THR A 225 5.55 -12.92 -2.37
CA THR A 225 4.65 -13.11 -3.51
C THR A 225 4.08 -11.79 -3.99
N LEU A 226 3.91 -11.66 -5.29
CA LEU A 226 3.25 -10.53 -5.93
C LEU A 226 2.08 -11.07 -6.75
N ASP A 227 0.87 -10.63 -6.42
CA ASP A 227 -0.29 -10.89 -7.26
C ASP A 227 -0.18 -10.00 -8.52
N PRO A 228 -0.08 -10.59 -9.71
CA PRO A 228 0.16 -9.82 -10.93
C PRO A 228 -1.03 -8.95 -11.35
N THR A 229 -2.24 -9.27 -10.90
CA THR A 229 -3.48 -8.58 -11.27
C THR A 229 -3.83 -7.47 -10.29
N THR A 230 -3.79 -7.78 -8.99
CA THR A 230 -4.16 -6.82 -7.94
C THR A 230 -3.00 -5.92 -7.51
N GLY A 231 -1.76 -6.31 -7.81
CA GLY A 231 -0.56 -5.61 -7.38
C GLY A 231 -0.27 -5.75 -5.88
N VAL A 232 -0.92 -6.68 -5.19
CA VAL A 232 -0.67 -6.92 -3.77
C VAL A 232 0.60 -7.74 -3.60
N LEU A 233 1.58 -7.14 -2.92
CA LEU A 233 2.81 -7.77 -2.50
C LEU A 233 2.62 -8.31 -1.08
N THR A 234 2.83 -9.60 -0.88
CA THR A 234 2.70 -10.27 0.43
C THR A 234 4.02 -10.90 0.83
N PHE A 235 4.46 -10.73 2.07
CA PHE A 235 5.71 -11.30 2.58
C PHE A 235 5.74 -11.31 4.11
N LYS A 236 6.48 -12.28 4.69
CA LYS A 236 6.79 -12.34 6.12
C LYS A 236 8.31 -12.48 6.29
N PRO A 237 9.03 -11.38 6.51
CA PRO A 237 10.49 -11.44 6.57
C PRO A 237 10.98 -12.17 7.82
N SER A 238 12.07 -12.93 7.69
CA SER A 238 12.64 -13.73 8.78
C SER A 238 13.87 -13.10 9.43
N THR A 239 14.52 -12.15 8.75
CA THR A 239 15.74 -11.48 9.23
C THR A 239 15.67 -9.98 8.99
N THR A 240 16.39 -9.19 9.81
CA THR A 240 16.60 -7.77 9.55
C THR A 240 17.57 -7.59 8.40
N ILE A 241 17.21 -6.78 7.41
CA ILE A 241 18.01 -6.64 6.20
C ILE A 241 17.75 -5.31 5.49
N GLN A 242 18.73 -4.82 4.75
CA GLN A 242 18.59 -3.81 3.72
C GLN A 242 18.80 -4.45 2.36
N SER A 243 17.89 -4.19 1.44
CA SER A 243 17.88 -4.77 0.11
C SER A 243 17.33 -3.77 -0.91
N THR A 244 17.22 -4.20 -2.16
CA THR A 244 16.46 -3.51 -3.20
C THR A 244 15.53 -4.49 -3.89
N ILE A 245 14.39 -3.99 -4.34
CA ILE A 245 13.40 -4.76 -5.08
C ILE A 245 12.98 -3.95 -6.32
N ALA A 246 12.82 -4.64 -7.44
CA ALA A 246 12.37 -4.00 -8.66
C ALA A 246 11.11 -4.68 -9.22
N PHE A 247 10.23 -3.86 -9.71
CA PHE A 247 8.96 -4.24 -10.30
C PHE A 247 8.91 -3.76 -11.75
N ARG A 248 8.16 -4.51 -12.56
CA ARG A 248 7.78 -4.06 -13.90
C ARG A 248 6.27 -4.22 -14.06
N ALA A 249 5.62 -3.18 -14.56
CA ALA A 249 4.24 -3.20 -14.99
C ALA A 249 4.21 -3.34 -16.50
N ASP A 250 3.75 -4.49 -16.98
CA ASP A 250 3.60 -4.81 -18.39
C ASP A 250 2.20 -4.44 -18.87
N ASP A 251 2.09 -3.79 -20.03
CA ASP A 251 0.84 -3.46 -20.70
C ASP A 251 0.57 -4.41 -21.86
N TYR A 252 -0.64 -4.95 -21.92
CA TYR A 252 -1.03 -5.92 -22.92
C TYR A 252 -2.32 -5.51 -23.64
N VAL A 253 -2.35 -5.76 -24.94
CA VAL A 253 -3.56 -5.71 -25.77
C VAL A 253 -3.85 -7.08 -26.35
N TYR A 254 -5.13 -7.41 -26.46
CA TYR A 254 -5.52 -8.65 -27.12
C TYR A 254 -5.55 -8.45 -28.63
N ASP A 255 -4.72 -9.20 -29.34
CA ASP A 255 -4.73 -9.27 -30.80
C ASP A 255 -5.77 -10.29 -31.26
N SER A 256 -6.92 -9.83 -31.68
CA SER A 256 -8.02 -10.67 -32.15
C SER A 256 -7.69 -11.41 -33.46
N THR A 257 -6.73 -10.91 -34.23
CA THR A 257 -6.32 -11.55 -35.49
C THR A 257 -5.50 -12.81 -35.24
N ASN A 258 -4.63 -12.76 -34.22
CA ASN A 258 -3.75 -13.87 -33.86
C ASN A 258 -4.28 -14.67 -32.65
N GLY A 259 -5.35 -14.23 -31.99
CA GLY A 259 -5.93 -14.86 -30.80
C GLY A 259 -5.00 -14.87 -29.60
N ALA A 260 -4.14 -13.86 -29.44
CA ALA A 260 -3.10 -13.83 -28.42
C ALA A 260 -2.96 -12.44 -27.77
N TRP A 261 -2.48 -12.44 -26.53
CA TRP A 261 -2.08 -11.21 -25.85
C TRP A 261 -0.70 -10.75 -26.31
N PHE A 262 -0.59 -9.49 -26.68
CA PHE A 262 0.64 -8.87 -27.14
C PHE A 262 1.04 -7.74 -26.19
N ARG A 263 2.30 -7.74 -25.71
CA ARG A 263 2.81 -6.70 -24.85
C ARG A 263 3.18 -5.44 -25.66
N ILE A 264 2.47 -4.35 -25.43
CA ILE A 264 2.63 -3.08 -26.11
C ILE A 264 3.52 -2.08 -25.37
N GLY A 265 3.80 -2.35 -24.10
CA GLY A 265 4.69 -1.49 -23.32
C GLY A 265 5.03 -2.05 -21.96
N TYR A 266 5.88 -1.34 -21.25
CA TYR A 266 6.08 -1.50 -19.81
C TYR A 266 6.76 -0.30 -19.17
N SER A 267 6.64 -0.20 -17.86
CA SER A 267 7.40 0.71 -17.00
C SER A 267 8.07 -0.06 -15.86
N MET A 268 9.22 0.42 -15.39
CA MET A 268 9.95 -0.18 -14.26
C MET A 268 9.97 0.77 -13.07
N ARG A 269 9.97 0.16 -11.89
CA ARG A 269 10.18 0.79 -10.59
C ARG A 269 11.21 0.00 -9.80
N GLU A 270 12.14 0.70 -9.16
CA GLU A 270 13.06 0.14 -8.17
C GLU A 270 12.90 0.90 -6.85
N VAL A 271 12.78 0.18 -5.73
CA VAL A 271 12.68 0.75 -4.39
C VAL A 271 13.59 0.02 -3.42
N PRO A 272 14.14 0.72 -2.42
CA PRO A 272 14.88 0.08 -1.34
C PRO A 272 13.94 -0.68 -0.41
N VAL A 273 14.47 -1.71 0.21
CA VAL A 273 13.80 -2.53 1.21
C VAL A 273 14.52 -2.38 2.54
N TYR A 274 13.76 -2.07 3.60
CA TYR A 274 14.27 -1.99 4.97
C TYR A 274 13.44 -2.89 5.87
N ILE A 275 14.03 -4.01 6.29
CA ILE A 275 13.43 -4.89 7.28
C ILE A 275 14.14 -4.66 8.62
N THR A 276 13.37 -4.35 9.63
CA THR A 276 13.84 -4.02 10.98
C THR A 276 13.26 -5.00 12.00
N THR A 277 13.71 -4.93 13.25
CA THR A 277 13.12 -5.70 14.35
C THR A 277 11.69 -5.27 14.69
N GLY A 278 11.22 -4.18 14.10
CA GLY A 278 9.98 -3.53 14.46
C GLY A 278 10.14 -2.60 15.67
N GLY A 279 9.42 -1.49 15.67
CA GLY A 279 9.26 -0.67 16.86
C GLY A 279 8.27 -1.36 17.78
N GLY A 280 8.68 -1.77 18.97
CA GLY A 280 7.76 -2.31 19.97
C GLY A 280 6.62 -1.31 20.24
N GLY A 281 5.47 -1.82 20.60
CA GLY A 281 4.28 -1.06 20.93
C GLY A 281 3.01 -1.74 20.43
N THR A 282 1.89 -1.25 20.92
CA THR A 282 0.57 -1.77 20.58
C THR A 282 -0.25 -0.73 19.85
N ILE A 283 -1.31 -1.17 19.18
CA ILE A 283 -2.36 -0.33 18.62
C ILE A 283 -3.47 -0.28 19.66
N PRO A 284 -3.72 0.87 20.28
CA PRO A 284 -4.85 1.02 21.18
C PRO A 284 -6.18 0.89 20.43
N VAL A 285 -7.18 0.39 21.13
CA VAL A 285 -8.57 0.50 20.73
C VAL A 285 -9.11 1.82 21.30
N ASP A 286 -9.55 2.73 20.42
CA ASP A 286 -10.07 4.04 20.85
C ASP A 286 -11.51 3.91 21.39
N SER A 287 -12.33 3.10 20.74
CA SER A 287 -13.71 2.84 21.16
C SER A 287 -14.31 1.61 20.49
N ALA A 288 -15.39 1.11 21.07
CA ALA A 288 -16.25 0.10 20.47
C ALA A 288 -17.72 0.53 20.58
N THR A 289 -18.45 0.48 19.50
CA THR A 289 -19.84 0.89 19.42
C THR A 289 -20.69 -0.13 18.65
N SER A 290 -21.97 -0.14 18.86
CA SER A 290 -22.88 -0.95 18.06
C SER A 290 -24.11 -0.14 17.68
N VAL A 291 -24.36 -0.06 16.39
CA VAL A 291 -25.55 0.59 15.81
C VAL A 291 -26.53 -0.43 15.21
N ASN A 292 -26.07 -1.66 14.98
CA ASN A 292 -26.86 -2.75 14.45
C ASN A 292 -26.81 -3.95 15.39
N PRO A 293 -27.91 -4.69 15.55
CA PRO A 293 -27.93 -5.89 16.39
C PRO A 293 -26.90 -6.93 15.94
N GLY A 294 -26.10 -7.40 16.87
CA GLY A 294 -25.07 -8.42 16.59
C GLY A 294 -23.87 -7.94 15.76
N ILE A 295 -23.81 -6.65 15.41
CA ILE A 295 -22.66 -6.04 14.75
C ILE A 295 -22.04 -4.98 15.67
N LEU A 296 -20.73 -5.05 15.84
CA LEU A 296 -19.97 -4.13 16.66
C LEU A 296 -18.87 -3.48 15.81
N ASP A 297 -18.82 -2.16 15.82
CA ASP A 297 -17.77 -1.39 15.18
C ASP A 297 -16.68 -1.07 16.19
N LEU A 298 -15.47 -1.51 15.88
CA LEU A 298 -14.26 -1.31 16.68
C LEU A 298 -13.40 -0.25 16.00
N TYR A 299 -13.14 0.85 16.70
CA TYR A 299 -12.32 1.96 16.22
C TYR A 299 -10.92 1.85 16.79
N LEU A 300 -9.92 1.83 15.90
CA LEU A 300 -8.53 1.65 16.24
C LEU A 300 -7.76 2.96 16.09
N HIS A 301 -6.82 3.20 16.98
CA HIS A 301 -5.93 4.38 16.91
C HIS A 301 -5.06 4.40 15.64
N ASN A 302 -4.76 3.23 15.09
CA ASN A 302 -4.02 3.08 13.84
C ASN A 302 -4.58 1.90 13.04
N LYS A 303 -4.40 1.96 11.73
CA LYS A 303 -4.86 0.92 10.81
C LYS A 303 -4.13 -0.41 11.01
N VAL A 304 -4.87 -1.50 10.86
CA VAL A 304 -4.38 -2.88 10.82
C VAL A 304 -4.47 -3.46 9.41
N PHE A 305 -3.64 -4.46 9.11
CA PHE A 305 -3.66 -5.15 7.83
C PHE A 305 -4.75 -6.22 7.78
N GLN A 306 -5.48 -6.28 6.69
CA GLN A 306 -6.50 -7.31 6.44
C GLN A 306 -5.94 -8.72 6.64
N GLY A 307 -4.81 -9.03 6.02
CA GLY A 307 -4.20 -10.35 6.06
C GLY A 307 -3.69 -10.80 7.43
N SER A 308 -3.64 -9.89 8.42
CA SER A 308 -3.26 -10.26 9.79
C SER A 308 -4.44 -10.70 10.66
N ILE A 309 -5.67 -10.60 10.15
CA ILE A 309 -6.90 -10.86 10.94
C ILE A 309 -7.71 -12.03 10.35
N THR A 310 -7.29 -12.61 9.21
CA THR A 310 -8.13 -13.54 8.42
C THR A 310 -8.11 -15.00 8.89
N ASP A 311 -7.22 -15.40 9.78
CA ASP A 311 -7.03 -16.80 10.17
C ASP A 311 -7.93 -17.29 11.32
N GLY A 312 -8.89 -16.49 11.71
CA GLY A 312 -9.79 -16.71 12.82
C GLY A 312 -9.88 -15.42 13.64
N LEU A 313 -11.06 -15.08 14.13
CA LEU A 313 -11.30 -13.84 14.87
C LEU A 313 -11.18 -14.10 16.38
N ASN A 314 -10.22 -14.94 16.79
CA ASN A 314 -10.01 -15.34 18.17
C ASN A 314 -9.48 -14.21 19.06
N GLU A 315 -9.09 -13.09 18.46
CA GLU A 315 -8.76 -11.87 19.17
C GLU A 315 -9.98 -11.13 19.74
N PHE A 316 -11.19 -11.44 19.28
CA PHE A 316 -12.38 -10.67 19.60
C PHE A 316 -13.45 -11.56 20.25
N GLU A 317 -13.45 -11.62 21.58
CA GLU A 317 -14.42 -12.38 22.36
C GLU A 317 -15.54 -11.48 22.87
N TRP A 318 -16.78 -11.91 22.67
CA TRP A 318 -17.93 -11.26 23.26
C TRP A 318 -18.39 -11.99 24.53
N THR A 319 -18.53 -11.24 25.62
CA THR A 319 -19.05 -11.76 26.88
C THR A 319 -20.28 -10.98 27.32
N GLN A 320 -21.27 -11.67 27.86
CA GLN A 320 -22.47 -11.05 28.38
C GLN A 320 -22.86 -11.69 29.70
N SER A 321 -23.21 -10.88 30.71
CA SER A 321 -23.47 -11.33 32.07
C SER A 321 -22.31 -12.18 32.70
N GLY A 322 -21.08 -11.91 32.24
CA GLY A 322 -19.87 -12.63 32.72
C GLY A 322 -19.66 -14.02 32.09
N VAL A 323 -20.44 -14.37 31.10
CA VAL A 323 -20.32 -15.63 30.35
C VAL A 323 -19.87 -15.31 28.91
N SER A 324 -18.89 -16.10 28.40
CA SER A 324 -18.48 -15.99 27.00
C SER A 324 -19.62 -16.42 26.08
N SER A 325 -19.93 -15.58 25.11
CA SER A 325 -20.89 -15.89 24.03
C SER A 325 -20.16 -16.37 22.77
N GLY A 326 -18.84 -16.40 22.79
CA GLY A 326 -17.97 -16.82 21.70
C GLY A 326 -17.19 -15.68 21.08
N TYR A 327 -16.39 -16.04 20.09
CA TYR A 327 -15.57 -15.09 19.31
C TYR A 327 -16.35 -14.54 18.14
N ALA A 328 -15.92 -13.37 17.62
CA ALA A 328 -16.49 -12.80 16.41
C ALA A 328 -16.45 -13.82 15.26
N SER A 329 -17.52 -13.89 14.48
CA SER A 329 -17.68 -14.90 13.42
C SER A 329 -17.35 -14.37 12.03
N GLN A 330 -17.48 -13.05 11.83
CA GLN A 330 -17.18 -12.38 10.57
C GLN A 330 -16.58 -11.00 10.86
N LEU A 331 -15.76 -10.52 9.93
CA LEU A 331 -15.17 -9.21 9.95
C LEU A 331 -15.36 -8.55 8.60
N SER A 332 -15.79 -7.29 8.61
CA SER A 332 -15.80 -6.41 7.46
C SER A 332 -15.15 -5.08 7.81
N ALA A 333 -14.58 -4.41 6.83
CA ALA A 333 -13.99 -3.08 6.99
C ALA A 333 -13.87 -2.37 5.64
N ASN A 334 -13.74 -1.06 5.66
CA ASN A 334 -13.38 -0.27 4.49
C ASN A 334 -11.86 -0.27 4.31
N TRP A 335 -11.37 -1.29 3.59
CA TRP A 335 -9.96 -1.44 3.33
C TRP A 335 -9.45 -0.37 2.36
N ASP A 336 -8.37 0.31 2.72
CA ASP A 336 -7.74 1.29 1.83
C ASP A 336 -6.91 0.60 0.73
N THR A 337 -6.27 1.39 -0.13
CA THR A 337 -5.40 0.87 -1.21
C THR A 337 -4.17 0.10 -0.72
N ALA A 338 -3.81 0.22 0.56
CA ALA A 338 -2.77 -0.56 1.21
C ALA A 338 -3.32 -1.78 1.94
N VAL A 339 -4.60 -2.12 1.72
CA VAL A 339 -5.32 -3.23 2.37
C VAL A 339 -5.32 -3.10 3.89
N MET A 340 -5.54 -1.87 4.38
CA MET A 340 -5.56 -1.53 5.81
C MET A 340 -6.84 -0.80 6.21
N ALA A 341 -7.30 -1.02 7.44
CA ALA A 341 -8.44 -0.32 8.02
C ALA A 341 -8.21 0.03 9.50
N ASP A 342 -8.85 1.09 9.95
CA ASP A 342 -8.89 1.57 11.34
C ASP A 342 -10.28 1.41 11.98
N VAL A 343 -11.27 1.02 11.20
CA VAL A 343 -12.61 0.64 11.71
C VAL A 343 -12.91 -0.78 11.26
N LEU A 344 -13.15 -1.67 12.22
CA LEU A 344 -13.46 -3.07 12.00
C LEU A 344 -14.89 -3.35 12.46
N SER A 345 -15.74 -3.82 11.56
CA SER A 345 -17.11 -4.26 11.88
C SER A 345 -17.12 -5.75 12.14
N LEU A 346 -17.39 -6.15 13.38
CA LEU A 346 -17.36 -7.52 13.88
C LEU A 346 -18.79 -8.07 14.00
N SER A 347 -19.05 -9.24 13.44
CA SER A 347 -20.29 -9.98 13.69
C SER A 347 -20.14 -10.87 14.93
N LEU A 348 -20.98 -10.63 15.91
CA LEU A 348 -20.95 -11.33 17.20
C LEU A 348 -21.96 -12.50 17.20
N PRO A 349 -21.49 -13.77 17.30
CA PRO A 349 -22.39 -14.90 17.36
C PRO A 349 -23.09 -14.92 18.72
N ASN A 350 -24.35 -15.36 18.72
CA ASN A 350 -25.17 -15.52 19.94
C ASN A 350 -25.27 -14.25 20.82
N ALA A 351 -24.94 -13.08 20.27
CA ALA A 351 -25.07 -11.83 21.00
C ALA A 351 -26.55 -11.47 21.12
N VAL A 352 -27.03 -11.27 22.35
CA VAL A 352 -28.34 -10.72 22.63
C VAL A 352 -28.23 -9.23 22.95
N SER A 353 -29.29 -8.50 22.73
CA SER A 353 -29.36 -7.08 23.08
C SER A 353 -29.06 -6.84 24.57
N GLY A 354 -28.54 -5.66 24.88
CA GLY A 354 -28.18 -5.25 26.22
C GLY A 354 -26.69 -5.06 26.43
N MET A 355 -26.29 -4.89 27.67
CA MET A 355 -24.88 -4.64 28.03
C MET A 355 -24.04 -5.90 27.90
N GLY A 356 -22.91 -5.77 27.26
CA GLY A 356 -21.88 -6.80 27.19
C GLY A 356 -20.48 -6.22 27.14
N LYS A 357 -19.48 -7.07 27.04
CA LYS A 357 -18.09 -6.68 26.96
C LYS A 357 -17.43 -7.34 25.76
N LEU A 358 -16.82 -6.53 24.92
CA LEU A 358 -15.84 -7.01 23.96
C LEU A 358 -14.49 -7.10 24.65
N ILE A 359 -13.92 -8.28 24.67
CA ILE A 359 -12.56 -8.52 25.13
C ILE A 359 -11.68 -8.66 23.89
N VAL A 360 -10.68 -7.82 23.80
CA VAL A 360 -9.69 -7.85 22.73
C VAL A 360 -8.44 -8.51 23.29
N TYR A 361 -7.99 -9.58 22.66
CA TYR A 361 -6.77 -10.27 23.04
C TYR A 361 -5.63 -9.88 22.11
N THR A 362 -4.43 -9.72 22.68
CA THR A 362 -3.21 -9.76 21.89
C THR A 362 -2.86 -11.22 21.72
N ALA A 363 -3.22 -11.81 20.61
CA ALA A 363 -2.94 -13.22 20.37
C ALA A 363 -1.43 -13.45 20.31
N SER A 364 -0.99 -14.54 20.88
CA SER A 364 0.38 -15.03 20.80
C SER A 364 0.61 -15.94 19.58
N ASP A 365 -0.42 -16.12 18.77
CA ASP A 365 -0.39 -16.95 17.56
C ASP A 365 -0.13 -16.14 16.28
N SER A 366 -0.16 -16.82 15.14
CA SER A 366 0.08 -16.23 13.83
C SER A 366 -1.05 -15.33 13.31
N SER A 367 -2.16 -15.21 14.05
CA SER A 367 -3.38 -14.50 13.64
C SER A 367 -3.59 -13.14 14.33
N THR A 368 -2.64 -12.69 15.14
CA THR A 368 -2.73 -11.39 15.81
C THR A 368 -2.93 -10.25 14.82
N ALA A 369 -3.95 -9.42 15.05
CA ALA A 369 -4.17 -8.20 14.28
C ALA A 369 -2.96 -7.26 14.37
N ILE A 370 -2.33 -7.01 13.24
CA ILE A 370 -1.06 -6.28 13.14
C ILE A 370 -1.23 -5.07 12.25
N GLY A 371 -0.83 -3.92 12.73
CA GLY A 371 -0.73 -2.70 11.97
C GLY A 371 0.67 -2.45 11.41
N ARG A 372 0.86 -1.25 10.91
CA ARG A 372 2.18 -0.80 10.45
C ARG A 372 3.20 -0.96 11.57
N CYS A 373 4.41 -1.30 11.18
CA CYS A 373 5.53 -1.51 12.12
C CYS A 373 5.40 -2.77 12.99
N GLY A 374 4.46 -3.64 12.67
CA GLY A 374 4.21 -4.82 13.45
C GLY A 374 3.69 -4.54 14.85
N LYS A 375 3.12 -3.40 15.04
CA LYS A 375 2.39 -3.12 16.27
C LYS A 375 1.20 -4.04 16.34
N ALA A 376 1.16 -4.89 17.34
CA ALA A 376 0.02 -5.74 17.61
C ALA A 376 -1.15 -4.93 18.18
N LEU A 377 -2.38 -5.37 17.93
CA LEU A 377 -3.54 -4.83 18.61
C LEU A 377 -3.38 -5.00 20.12
N ALA A 378 -3.63 -3.93 20.89
CA ALA A 378 -3.54 -3.97 22.34
C ALA A 378 -4.64 -4.87 22.92
N ALA A 379 -4.31 -5.65 23.95
CA ALA A 379 -5.36 -6.28 24.76
C ALA A 379 -6.16 -5.19 25.47
N ASP A 380 -7.48 -5.25 25.36
CA ASP A 380 -8.38 -4.26 25.95
C ASP A 380 -9.76 -4.88 26.23
N THR A 381 -10.59 -4.15 26.98
CA THR A 381 -11.97 -4.57 27.27
C THR A 381 -12.90 -3.37 27.19
N HIS A 382 -13.85 -3.45 26.27
CA HIS A 382 -14.84 -2.40 26.04
C HIS A 382 -16.22 -2.86 26.47
N THR A 383 -16.87 -2.06 27.29
CA THR A 383 -18.28 -2.27 27.63
C THR A 383 -19.15 -1.61 26.56
N VAL A 384 -19.97 -2.38 25.89
CA VAL A 384 -20.81 -1.92 24.77
C VAL A 384 -22.24 -2.35 25.01
N HIS A 385 -23.17 -1.45 24.66
CA HIS A 385 -24.59 -1.74 24.62
C HIS A 385 -24.99 -2.16 23.22
N LEU A 386 -25.45 -3.40 23.06
CA LEU A 386 -26.00 -3.88 21.79
C LEU A 386 -27.47 -3.42 21.67
N PRO A 387 -27.87 -2.79 20.56
CA PRO A 387 -29.22 -2.33 20.38
C PRO A 387 -30.21 -3.49 20.37
N PHE A 388 -31.41 -3.19 20.79
CA PHE A 388 -32.47 -4.17 20.88
C PHE A 388 -33.07 -4.49 19.51
N VAL A 389 -33.28 -5.80 19.25
CA VAL A 389 -33.97 -6.27 18.04
C VAL A 389 -35.39 -6.65 18.37
N GLY A 390 -36.24 -5.69 18.43
CA GLY A 390 -37.68 -5.91 18.59
C GLY A 390 -38.17 -5.85 20.03
N ALA A 391 -38.97 -4.88 20.30
CA ALA A 391 -39.87 -4.83 21.45
C ALA A 391 -41.26 -5.32 21.00
N ILE A 392 -41.85 -6.15 21.78
CA ILE A 392 -43.23 -6.52 21.53
C ILE A 392 -44.13 -5.47 22.19
N MET A 393 -44.84 -4.73 21.38
CA MET A 393 -45.85 -3.84 21.90
C MET A 393 -47.13 -4.62 22.15
N VAL A 394 -47.50 -4.72 23.41
CA VAL A 394 -48.75 -5.39 23.81
C VAL A 394 -49.81 -4.35 24.10
N GLY A 395 -50.88 -4.39 23.35
CA GLY A 395 -51.99 -3.45 23.47
C GLY A 395 -53.05 -3.71 22.41
N SER A 396 -54.10 -2.90 22.39
CA SER A 396 -55.15 -3.03 21.35
C SER A 396 -54.63 -2.65 19.97
N THR A 397 -54.72 -3.57 19.03
CA THR A 397 -54.35 -3.32 17.62
C THR A 397 -55.47 -2.56 16.87
N THR A 398 -56.65 -2.48 17.48
CA THR A 398 -57.81 -1.75 16.91
C THR A 398 -58.48 -0.94 18.01
N PRO A 399 -57.93 0.21 18.42
CA PRO A 399 -58.56 1.08 19.40
C PRO A 399 -59.89 1.60 18.86
N THR A 400 -60.93 1.53 19.68
CA THR A 400 -62.25 2.08 19.35
C THR A 400 -62.20 3.61 19.38
N TRP A 401 -62.96 4.24 18.50
CA TRP A 401 -63.05 5.71 18.49
C TRP A 401 -63.53 6.27 19.84
N MET A 402 -62.87 7.32 20.35
CA MET A 402 -63.11 7.90 21.68
C MET A 402 -62.76 6.98 22.88
N SER A 403 -61.99 5.90 22.70
CA SER A 403 -61.51 5.06 23.80
C SER A 403 -60.05 5.33 24.13
N THR A 404 -59.70 5.12 25.37
CA THR A 404 -58.28 5.12 25.82
C THR A 404 -57.74 3.69 25.70
N SER A 405 -56.59 3.54 25.02
CA SER A 405 -55.87 2.27 24.93
C SER A 405 -54.52 2.39 25.64
N THR A 406 -54.20 1.39 26.42
CA THR A 406 -52.89 1.28 27.08
C THR A 406 -52.02 0.32 26.29
N TYR A 407 -50.80 0.74 26.00
CA TYR A 407 -49.80 -0.08 25.36
C TYR A 407 -48.66 -0.32 26.33
N GLN A 408 -48.21 -1.54 26.43
CA GLN A 408 -47.01 -1.92 27.18
C GLN A 408 -45.91 -2.37 26.23
N LEU A 409 -44.70 -1.90 26.47
CA LEU A 409 -43.53 -2.43 25.84
C LEU A 409 -43.04 -3.61 26.66
N SER A 410 -43.05 -4.80 26.08
CA SER A 410 -42.49 -6.00 26.72
C SER A 410 -41.16 -6.34 26.05
N SER A 411 -40.09 -6.36 26.84
CA SER A 411 -38.78 -6.75 26.40
C SER A 411 -38.06 -7.49 27.52
N THR A 412 -37.25 -8.48 27.16
CA THR A 412 -36.33 -9.18 28.08
C THR A 412 -35.00 -8.48 28.19
N ALA A 413 -34.79 -7.44 27.38
CA ALA A 413 -33.55 -6.66 27.35
C ALA A 413 -33.77 -5.27 27.96
N MET A 414 -32.69 -4.67 28.46
CA MET A 414 -32.71 -3.26 28.85
C MET A 414 -32.95 -2.37 27.63
N ILE A 415 -33.85 -1.42 27.80
CA ILE A 415 -34.20 -0.44 26.77
C ILE A 415 -33.74 0.93 27.24
N ASP A 416 -32.80 1.52 26.50
CA ASP A 416 -32.22 2.81 26.87
C ASP A 416 -33.13 3.98 26.52
N SER A 417 -33.87 3.87 25.42
CA SER A 417 -34.79 4.89 24.97
C SER A 417 -35.94 4.32 24.15
N VAL A 418 -37.08 4.94 24.23
CA VAL A 418 -38.26 4.63 23.41
C VAL A 418 -38.79 5.89 22.77
N THR A 419 -38.94 5.85 21.45
CA THR A 419 -39.62 6.92 20.71
C THR A 419 -40.99 6.43 20.32
N TRP A 420 -42.02 7.12 20.82
CA TRP A 420 -43.42 6.87 20.46
C TRP A 420 -43.83 7.74 19.29
N LEU A 421 -44.34 7.14 18.25
CA LEU A 421 -44.89 7.85 17.09
C LEU A 421 -46.38 7.58 17.04
N LEU A 422 -47.18 8.65 17.13
CA LEU A 422 -48.61 8.60 16.98
C LEU A 422 -49.01 9.17 15.61
N SER A 423 -49.68 8.35 14.79
CA SER A 423 -50.21 8.79 13.52
C SER A 423 -51.77 8.89 13.62
N GLY A 424 -52.28 10.12 13.58
CA GLY A 424 -53.71 10.37 13.55
C GLY A 424 -54.47 10.34 14.89
N GLY A 425 -53.78 10.55 15.99
CA GLY A 425 -54.35 10.63 17.35
C GLY A 425 -53.73 11.70 18.22
N THR A 426 -54.21 11.82 19.46
CA THR A 426 -53.68 12.75 20.45
C THR A 426 -53.13 11.97 21.65
N TRP A 427 -51.86 12.25 22.04
CA TRP A 427 -51.28 11.72 23.26
C TRP A 427 -51.97 12.32 24.49
N ILE A 428 -52.46 11.46 25.38
CA ILE A 428 -53.02 11.87 26.67
C ILE A 428 -51.96 11.79 27.76
N SER A 429 -51.15 10.73 27.71
CA SER A 429 -49.98 10.55 28.59
C SER A 429 -49.01 9.54 27.97
N TYR A 430 -47.73 9.64 28.33
CA TYR A 430 -46.70 8.67 27.96
C TYR A 430 -45.87 8.35 29.20
N PRO A 431 -45.26 7.17 29.31
CA PRO A 431 -44.51 6.81 30.50
C PRO A 431 -43.33 7.78 30.73
N ALA A 432 -43.23 8.25 31.94
CA ALA A 432 -42.16 9.16 32.35
C ALA A 432 -40.83 8.46 32.66
N THR A 433 -40.88 7.13 32.84
CA THR A 433 -39.69 6.33 33.16
C THR A 433 -39.77 4.95 32.53
N LEU A 434 -38.67 4.46 32.03
CA LEU A 434 -38.47 3.05 31.72
C LEU A 434 -38.05 2.36 33.01
N SER A 435 -38.81 1.42 33.48
CA SER A 435 -38.51 0.60 34.67
C SER A 435 -37.86 -0.72 34.26
#